data_4d6d4d84c8a0760ef078671c372b95a1
#
_entry.id   4d6d4d84c8a0760ef078671c372b95a1
#
_cell.length_a   1.000
_cell.length_b   1.000
_cell.length_c   1.000
_cell.angle_alpha   90.00
_cell.angle_beta   90.00
_cell.angle_gamma   90.00
#
_symmetry.space_group_name_H-M   'P 1'
#
loop_
_entity.id
_entity.type
_entity.pdbx_description
1 polymer ?
#
loop_
_entity_poly.entity_id
_entity_poly.type
_entity_poly.pdbx_seq_one_letter_code
_entity_poly.pdbx_strand_id
1 'polypeptide(L)'
;MRRVVITGIGIVSCIGNNKTEVLDSLLNTKSGIAFSEEHKKYNFRSQVIGAVKNLDIDKLIDRKIRRFMGGGSAYSYIALKEAIEESGLEEKDISNEQTG
;
A
#
# COMPACT_ATOMS: atom_id res chain seq x y z
N MET A 1 0.24 25.99 20.80
CA MET A 1 0.38 24.57 20.37
C MET A 1 0.06 24.48 18.89
N ARG A 2 0.93 23.87 18.11
CA ARG A 2 0.64 23.62 16.68
C ARG A 2 -0.33 22.45 16.56
N ARG A 3 -1.35 22.62 15.72
CA ARG A 3 -2.30 21.54 15.41
C ARG A 3 -1.79 20.79 14.18
N VAL A 4 -1.77 19.47 14.27
CA VAL A 4 -1.45 18.57 13.15
C VAL A 4 -2.70 17.79 12.79
N VAL A 5 -2.98 17.67 11.51
CA VAL A 5 -4.15 16.96 10.98
C VAL A 5 -3.73 15.96 9.93
N ILE A 6 -4.46 14.84 9.84
CA ILE A 6 -4.32 13.87 8.78
C ILE A 6 -5.29 14.27 7.66
N THR A 7 -4.78 14.51 6.45
CA THR A 7 -5.55 15.00 5.31
C THR A 7 -5.77 13.94 4.23
N GLY A 8 -4.99 12.87 4.24
CA GLY A 8 -5.15 11.77 3.29
C GLY A 8 -4.58 10.48 3.83
N ILE A 9 -5.16 9.36 3.41
CA ILE A 9 -4.75 8.00 3.77
C ILE A 9 -4.60 7.18 2.50
N GLY A 10 -3.48 6.47 2.39
CA GLY A 10 -3.26 5.49 1.34
C GLY A 10 -2.80 4.16 1.93
N ILE A 11 -3.33 3.06 1.43
CA ILE A 11 -3.07 1.72 1.98
C ILE A 11 -2.88 0.71 0.86
N VAL A 12 -1.81 -0.09 0.98
CA VAL A 12 -1.63 -1.35 0.25
C VAL A 12 -1.35 -2.45 1.26
N SER A 13 -2.20 -3.46 1.32
CA SER A 13 -2.09 -4.53 2.31
C SER A 13 -2.63 -5.86 1.77
N CYS A 14 -2.46 -6.93 2.55
CA CYS A 14 -3.02 -8.25 2.20
C CYS A 14 -4.55 -8.31 2.25
N ILE A 15 -5.23 -7.32 2.80
CA ILE A 15 -6.69 -7.23 2.87
C ILE A 15 -7.29 -6.22 1.91
N GLY A 16 -6.47 -5.51 1.16
CA GLY A 16 -6.94 -4.57 0.15
C GLY A 16 -5.82 -3.72 -0.45
N ASN A 17 -6.03 -3.25 -1.66
CA ASN A 17 -5.05 -2.48 -2.44
C ASN A 17 -5.31 -0.98 -2.41
N ASN A 18 -6.34 -0.55 -1.71
CA ASN A 18 -6.71 0.84 -1.48
C ASN A 18 -7.56 0.96 -0.22
N LYS A 19 -7.84 2.18 0.18
CA LYS A 19 -8.63 2.49 1.38
C LYS A 19 -10.02 1.84 1.36
N THR A 20 -10.70 1.86 0.24
CA THR A 20 -12.06 1.31 0.09
C THR A 20 -12.09 -0.20 0.26
N GLU A 21 -11.16 -0.92 -0.36
CA GLU A 21 -11.08 -2.38 -0.22
C GLU A 21 -10.69 -2.80 1.20
N VAL A 22 -9.77 -2.08 1.83
CA VAL A 22 -9.37 -2.34 3.22
C VAL A 22 -10.54 -2.11 4.17
N LEU A 23 -11.30 -1.04 4.01
CA LEU A 23 -12.48 -0.76 4.80
C LEU A 23 -13.53 -1.88 4.65
N ASP A 24 -13.82 -2.31 3.42
CA ASP A 24 -14.74 -3.43 3.17
C ASP A 24 -14.27 -4.71 3.86
N SER A 25 -12.99 -5.02 3.78
CA SER A 25 -12.42 -6.20 4.43
C SER A 25 -12.52 -6.14 5.95
N LEU A 26 -12.31 -4.99 6.56
CA LEU A 26 -12.46 -4.79 8.00
C LEU A 26 -13.91 -4.93 8.45
N LEU A 27 -14.84 -4.30 7.72
CA LEU A 27 -16.28 -4.39 8.04
C LEU A 27 -16.83 -5.81 7.90
N ASN A 28 -16.34 -6.57 6.94
CA ASN A 28 -16.79 -7.95 6.68
C ASN A 28 -15.88 -9.02 7.33
N THR A 29 -14.95 -8.62 8.17
CA THR A 29 -14.03 -9.52 8.90
C THR A 29 -13.28 -10.48 7.95
N LYS A 30 -12.83 -9.97 6.80
CA LYS A 30 -12.07 -10.74 5.81
C LYS A 30 -10.60 -10.81 6.22
N SER A 31 -10.02 -12.02 6.23
CA SER A 31 -8.59 -12.22 6.46
C SER A 31 -7.83 -12.21 5.15
N GLY A 32 -6.66 -11.56 5.16
CA GLY A 32 -5.69 -11.61 4.05
C GLY A 32 -4.64 -12.72 4.20
N ILE A 33 -4.67 -13.48 5.29
CA ILE A 33 -3.72 -14.56 5.54
C ILE A 33 -4.12 -15.80 4.73
N ALA A 34 -3.17 -16.35 4.00
CA ALA A 34 -3.38 -17.52 3.16
C ALA A 34 -2.15 -18.44 3.19
N PHE A 35 -2.38 -19.70 2.83
CA PHE A 35 -1.33 -20.68 2.67
C PHE A 35 -0.41 -20.31 1.49
N SER A 36 0.90 -20.51 1.68
CA SER A 36 1.92 -20.25 0.67
C SER A 36 2.54 -21.56 0.20
N GLU A 37 2.27 -21.92 -1.05
CA GLU A 37 2.91 -23.07 -1.70
C GLU A 37 4.43 -22.89 -1.81
N GLU A 38 4.89 -21.66 -1.98
CA GLU A 38 6.31 -21.34 -2.03
C GLU A 38 7.00 -21.61 -0.70
N HIS A 39 6.42 -21.17 0.41
CA HIS A 39 6.94 -21.45 1.75
C HIS A 39 6.97 -22.94 2.06
N LYS A 40 5.96 -23.68 1.62
CA LYS A 40 5.93 -25.16 1.70
C LYS A 40 7.06 -25.79 0.90
N LYS A 41 7.25 -25.35 -0.34
CA LYS A 41 8.31 -25.85 -1.24
C LYS A 41 9.71 -25.73 -0.62
N TYR A 42 9.96 -24.63 0.09
CA TYR A 42 11.24 -24.38 0.75
C TYR A 42 11.27 -24.86 2.22
N ASN A 43 10.28 -25.61 2.67
CA ASN A 43 10.18 -26.15 4.02
C ASN A 43 10.29 -25.08 5.13
N PHE A 44 9.69 -23.92 4.91
CA PHE A 44 9.62 -22.91 5.96
C PHE A 44 8.75 -23.39 7.12
N ARG A 45 9.12 -22.99 8.34
CA ARG A 45 8.34 -23.30 9.55
C ARG A 45 6.92 -22.76 9.46
N SER A 46 6.78 -21.50 9.03
CA SER A 46 5.49 -20.88 8.76
C SER A 46 5.19 -21.00 7.27
N GLN A 47 4.03 -21.57 6.96
CA GLN A 47 3.58 -21.75 5.59
C GLN A 47 2.37 -20.88 5.25
N VAL A 48 2.08 -19.87 6.08
CA VAL A 48 1.04 -18.88 5.87
C VAL A 48 1.63 -17.48 5.76
N ILE A 49 1.08 -16.66 4.87
CA ILE A 49 1.53 -15.29 4.60
C ILE A 49 0.35 -14.35 4.37
N GLY A 50 0.57 -13.07 4.59
CA GLY A 50 -0.30 -11.99 4.15
C GLY A 50 0.25 -11.36 2.88
N ALA A 51 -0.04 -11.94 1.73
CA ALA A 51 0.44 -11.41 0.44
C ALA A 51 -0.53 -10.35 -0.13
N VAL A 52 0.04 -9.31 -0.74
CA VAL A 52 -0.74 -8.36 -1.56
C VAL A 52 -1.21 -9.09 -2.82
N LYS A 53 -2.50 -8.98 -3.11
CA LYS A 53 -3.16 -9.70 -4.21
C LYS A 53 -3.78 -8.73 -5.21
N ASN A 54 -3.85 -9.15 -6.47
CA ASN A 54 -4.57 -8.43 -7.53
C ASN A 54 -4.09 -6.97 -7.74
N LEU A 55 -2.82 -6.69 -7.44
CA LEU A 55 -2.21 -5.38 -7.66
C LEU A 55 -1.24 -5.46 -8.84
N ASP A 56 -1.61 -4.80 -9.95
CA ASP A 56 -0.75 -4.68 -11.12
C ASP A 56 0.16 -3.45 -10.99
N ILE A 57 1.30 -3.66 -10.37
CA ILE A 57 2.29 -2.61 -10.12
C ILE A 57 2.79 -1.98 -11.42
N ASP A 58 2.96 -2.78 -12.47
CA ASP A 58 3.52 -2.31 -13.74
C ASP A 58 2.53 -1.38 -14.51
N LYS A 59 1.23 -1.46 -14.22
CA LYS A 59 0.25 -0.52 -14.73
C LYS A 59 0.14 0.76 -13.90
N LEU A 60 0.41 0.68 -12.60
CA LEU A 60 0.23 1.78 -11.67
C LEU A 60 1.45 2.69 -11.53
N ILE A 61 2.62 2.20 -11.89
CA ILE A 61 3.88 2.93 -11.77
C ILE A 61 4.55 3.00 -13.15
N ASP A 62 5.04 4.19 -13.52
CA ASP A 62 5.82 4.37 -14.75
C ASP A 62 7.02 3.41 -14.76
N ARG A 63 7.21 2.70 -15.88
CA ARG A 63 8.26 1.70 -16.07
C ARG A 63 9.67 2.23 -15.80
N LYS A 64 9.91 3.52 -16.09
CA LYS A 64 11.21 4.16 -15.84
C LYS A 64 11.51 4.28 -14.35
N ILE A 65 10.48 4.54 -13.55
CA ILE A 65 10.59 4.65 -12.09
C ILE A 65 10.58 3.25 -11.46
N ARG A 66 9.69 2.37 -11.94
CA ARG A 66 9.50 1.00 -11.40
C ARG A 66 10.78 0.17 -11.39
N ARG A 67 11.63 0.30 -12.40
CA ARG A 67 12.89 -0.47 -12.50
C ARG A 67 13.88 -0.22 -11.35
N PHE A 68 13.76 0.89 -10.64
CA PHE A 68 14.59 1.23 -9.49
C PHE A 68 13.95 0.89 -8.14
N MET A 69 12.74 0.30 -8.14
CA MET A 69 11.97 0.00 -6.94
C MET A 69 11.99 -1.49 -6.63
N GLY A 70 12.25 -1.85 -5.37
CA GLY A 70 11.87 -3.14 -4.81
C GLY A 70 10.36 -3.23 -4.54
N GLY A 71 9.87 -4.41 -4.14
CA GLY A 71 8.44 -4.62 -3.87
C GLY A 71 7.86 -3.66 -2.82
N GLY A 72 8.55 -3.51 -1.70
CA GLY A 72 8.12 -2.61 -0.63
C GLY A 72 8.06 -1.15 -1.05
N SER A 73 9.05 -0.68 -1.82
CA SER A 73 9.08 0.68 -2.36
C SER A 73 7.93 0.93 -3.33
N ALA A 74 7.58 -0.07 -4.15
CA ALA A 74 6.46 0.03 -5.09
C ALA A 74 5.11 0.14 -4.34
N TYR A 75 4.90 -0.66 -3.30
CA TYR A 75 3.69 -0.58 -2.48
C TYR A 75 3.58 0.76 -1.75
N SER A 76 4.68 1.22 -1.18
CA SER A 76 4.73 2.54 -0.52
C SER A 76 4.44 3.68 -1.50
N TYR A 77 4.96 3.62 -2.71
CA TYR A 77 4.69 4.62 -3.75
C TYR A 77 3.20 4.68 -4.10
N ILE A 78 2.55 3.51 -4.30
CA ILE A 78 1.12 3.44 -4.62
C ILE A 78 0.27 3.98 -3.48
N ALA A 79 0.57 3.59 -2.23
CA ALA A 79 -0.13 4.07 -1.05
C ALA A 79 0.05 5.58 -0.84
N LEU A 80 1.27 6.10 -1.02
CA LEU A 80 1.55 7.53 -0.92
C LEU A 80 0.79 8.33 -1.99
N LYS A 81 0.74 7.84 -3.22
CA LYS A 81 -0.02 8.46 -4.31
C LYS A 81 -1.51 8.56 -3.95
N GLU A 82 -2.11 7.49 -3.43
CA GLU A 82 -3.50 7.51 -2.96
C GLU A 82 -3.72 8.56 -1.87
N ALA A 83 -2.82 8.64 -0.88
CA ALA A 83 -2.91 9.62 0.20
C ALA A 83 -2.82 11.06 -0.30
N ILE A 84 -1.92 11.34 -1.24
CA ILE A 84 -1.77 12.67 -1.85
C ILE A 84 -3.03 13.05 -2.64
N GLU A 85 -3.55 12.15 -3.44
CA GLU A 85 -4.78 12.37 -4.21
C GLU A 85 -5.97 12.65 -3.29
N GLU A 86 -6.13 11.90 -2.20
CA GLU A 86 -7.20 12.13 -1.22
C GLU A 86 -7.04 13.46 -0.49
N SER A 87 -5.82 13.86 -0.16
CA SER A 87 -5.56 15.10 0.59
C SER A 87 -5.97 16.37 -0.16
N GLY A 88 -5.99 16.33 -1.49
CA GLY A 88 -6.22 17.49 -2.33
C GLY A 88 -5.10 18.55 -2.30
N LEU A 89 -3.91 18.20 -1.79
CA LEU A 89 -2.75 19.10 -1.76
C LEU A 89 -2.24 19.39 -3.18
N GLU A 90 -1.86 20.63 -3.41
CA GLU A 90 -1.14 21.03 -4.63
C GLU A 90 0.31 20.55 -4.57
N GLU A 91 0.94 20.37 -5.74
CA GLU A 91 2.32 19.86 -5.83
C GLU A 91 3.33 20.66 -4.98
N LYS A 92 3.15 21.98 -4.92
CA LYS A 92 3.98 22.88 -4.09
C LYS A 92 3.87 22.62 -2.58
N ASP A 93 2.77 22.01 -2.15
CA ASP A 93 2.46 21.76 -0.73
C ASP A 93 2.82 20.33 -0.30
N ILE A 94 3.18 19.45 -1.23
CA ILE A 94 3.50 18.04 -0.94
C ILE A 94 4.86 17.91 -0.26
N SER A 95 5.85 18.68 -0.68
CA SER A 95 7.21 18.61 -0.13
C SER A 95 7.63 19.95 0.46
N ASN A 96 7.35 20.14 1.74
CA ASN A 96 7.75 21.31 2.50
C ASN A 96 7.86 20.97 4.01
N GLU A 97 8.34 21.92 4.81
CA GLU A 97 8.57 21.72 6.24
C GLU A 97 7.29 21.48 7.08
N GLN A 98 6.11 21.70 6.50
CA GLN A 98 4.82 21.58 7.18
C GLN A 98 4.02 20.34 6.75
N THR A 99 4.53 19.59 5.78
CA THR A 99 3.89 18.37 5.26
C THR A 99 4.78 17.16 5.49
N GLY A 100 4.24 16.13 6.13
CA GLY A 100 4.92 14.89 6.45
C GLY A 100 4.06 13.67 6.19
#